data_1559847412ce33a399f78af228039667
#
_entry.id   1559847412ce33a399f78af228039667
#
_cell.length_a   1.000
_cell.length_b   1.000
_cell.length_c   1.000
_cell.angle_alpha   90.00
_cell.angle_beta   90.00
_cell.angle_gamma   90.00
#
_symmetry.space_group_name_H-M   'P 1'
#
loop_
_entity.id
_entity.type
_entity.pdbx_description
1 polymer ?
#
loop_
_entity_poly.entity_id
_entity_poly.type
_entity_poly.pdbx_seq_one_letter_code
_entity_poly.pdbx_strand_id
1 'polypeptide(L)'
;LGLENAGLAADDRGRIRVDGRFRTSVPNIYAVGDVIGFPSLAATAMEQGRIAALDALGQEVVDMQDLLPIGIYTIPEISFVGKTEAELTDAAVPYEVGISRYRELARGQIIGDSYGMLKILVSQEDRRLLGVHVLGTGATELVHIGQAVMGNDGTLDYLTGAVFNYPTLAESYKVAALDAHNKLHAIRRLAG
;
A
#
# COMPACT_ATOMS: atom_id res chain seq x y z
N LEU A 1 27.33 1.51 -17.99
CA LEU A 1 26.46 0.96 -19.06
C LEU A 1 26.78 1.57 -20.44
N GLY A 2 27.65 2.59 -20.51
CA GLY A 2 27.91 3.27 -21.79
C GLY A 2 26.68 4.00 -22.33
N LEU A 3 25.91 4.64 -21.44
CA LEU A 3 24.65 5.33 -21.79
C LEU A 3 24.85 6.41 -22.85
N GLU A 4 26.01 7.07 -22.84
CA GLU A 4 26.43 8.08 -23.80
C GLU A 4 26.46 7.55 -25.24
N ASN A 5 26.79 6.26 -25.45
CA ASN A 5 26.78 5.61 -26.76
C ASN A 5 25.35 5.45 -27.31
N ALA A 6 24.35 5.43 -26.43
CA ALA A 6 22.93 5.38 -26.79
C ALA A 6 22.25 6.77 -26.80
N GLY A 7 23.00 7.85 -26.57
CA GLY A 7 22.46 9.19 -26.47
C GLY A 7 21.70 9.46 -25.16
N LEU A 8 21.95 8.67 -24.12
CA LEU A 8 21.34 8.79 -22.80
C LEU A 8 22.32 9.33 -21.77
N ALA A 9 21.77 9.94 -20.72
CA ALA A 9 22.52 10.33 -19.53
C ALA A 9 21.74 9.94 -18.27
N ALA A 10 22.47 9.54 -17.23
CA ALA A 10 21.90 9.38 -15.90
C ALA A 10 21.82 10.74 -15.19
N ASP A 11 20.91 10.85 -14.21
CA ASP A 11 20.88 11.98 -13.28
C ASP A 11 22.03 11.88 -12.25
N ASP A 12 22.12 12.87 -11.35
CA ASP A 12 23.16 12.95 -10.31
C ASP A 12 23.17 11.76 -9.34
N ARG A 13 22.10 10.97 -9.32
CA ARG A 13 21.95 9.75 -8.52
C ARG A 13 22.13 8.47 -9.35
N GLY A 14 22.53 8.58 -10.60
CA GLY A 14 22.74 7.45 -11.51
C GLY A 14 21.45 6.86 -12.10
N ARG A 15 20.31 7.56 -12.03
CA ARG A 15 19.02 7.07 -12.50
C ARG A 15 18.75 7.55 -13.93
N ILE A 16 18.02 6.72 -14.70
CA ILE A 16 17.58 7.04 -16.06
C ILE A 16 16.17 7.66 -15.97
N ARG A 17 16.00 8.84 -16.56
CA ARG A 17 14.69 9.50 -16.62
C ARG A 17 13.80 8.85 -17.67
N VAL A 18 12.53 8.65 -17.34
CA VAL A 18 11.52 8.07 -18.23
C VAL A 18 10.20 8.85 -18.13
N ASP A 19 9.33 8.67 -19.11
CA ASP A 19 7.95 9.13 -19.07
C ASP A 19 7.01 8.13 -18.37
N GLY A 20 5.69 8.40 -18.38
CA GLY A 20 4.68 7.53 -17.77
C GLY A 20 4.52 6.15 -18.44
N ARG A 21 5.14 5.93 -19.60
CA ARG A 21 5.20 4.65 -20.33
C ARG A 21 6.58 4.01 -20.24
N PHE A 22 7.45 4.53 -19.38
CA PHE A 22 8.82 4.08 -19.16
C PHE A 22 9.74 4.25 -20.38
N ARG A 23 9.38 5.14 -21.33
CA ARG A 23 10.25 5.53 -22.45
C ARG A 23 11.32 6.49 -21.95
N THR A 24 12.55 6.30 -22.40
CA THR A 24 13.63 7.27 -22.18
C THR A 24 13.53 8.45 -23.17
N SER A 25 14.48 9.38 -23.12
CA SER A 25 14.60 10.44 -24.14
C SER A 25 14.90 9.91 -25.53
N VAL A 26 15.32 8.65 -25.67
CA VAL A 26 15.55 7.97 -26.95
C VAL A 26 14.36 7.06 -27.24
N PRO A 27 13.57 7.30 -28.31
CA PRO A 27 12.23 6.72 -28.50
C PRO A 27 12.13 5.20 -28.51
N ASN A 28 13.21 4.50 -28.85
CA ASN A 28 13.27 3.03 -28.91
C ASN A 28 13.95 2.39 -27.69
N ILE A 29 14.21 3.17 -26.65
CA ILE A 29 14.86 2.69 -25.43
C ILE A 29 13.93 2.95 -24.24
N TYR A 30 13.68 1.89 -23.47
CA TYR A 30 12.90 1.90 -22.23
C TYR A 30 13.81 1.61 -21.04
N ALA A 31 13.44 2.14 -19.87
CA ALA A 31 14.11 1.81 -18.61
C ALA A 31 13.06 1.55 -17.51
N VAL A 32 13.24 0.49 -16.73
CA VAL A 32 12.31 0.06 -15.69
C VAL A 32 13.08 -0.46 -14.48
N GLY A 33 12.41 -0.54 -13.34
CA GLY A 33 12.98 -1.05 -12.09
C GLY A 33 13.93 -0.07 -11.42
N ASP A 34 14.87 -0.59 -10.65
CA ASP A 34 15.74 0.19 -9.78
C ASP A 34 16.54 1.28 -10.49
N VAL A 35 16.82 1.08 -11.78
CA VAL A 35 17.58 2.04 -12.60
C VAL A 35 16.84 3.36 -12.83
N ILE A 36 15.51 3.39 -12.67
CA ILE A 36 14.71 4.63 -12.73
C ILE A 36 14.44 5.24 -11.34
N GLY A 37 14.79 4.54 -10.26
CA GLY A 37 14.68 4.99 -8.87
C GLY A 37 13.46 4.43 -8.15
N PHE A 38 12.94 5.20 -7.20
CA PHE A 38 11.78 4.79 -6.40
C PHE A 38 10.59 4.37 -7.28
N PRO A 39 9.86 3.30 -6.93
CA PRO A 39 9.89 2.60 -5.63
C PRO A 39 10.87 1.42 -5.50
N SER A 40 11.68 1.08 -6.46
CA SER A 40 12.76 0.07 -6.35
C SER A 40 12.31 -1.26 -5.71
N LEU A 41 11.17 -1.78 -6.15
CA LEU A 41 10.57 -3.03 -5.69
C LEU A 41 10.45 -4.01 -6.86
N ALA A 42 10.70 -5.30 -6.61
CA ALA A 42 10.61 -6.33 -7.65
C ALA A 42 9.24 -6.37 -8.32
N ALA A 43 8.15 -6.28 -7.53
CA ALA A 43 6.78 -6.27 -8.05
C ALA A 43 6.51 -5.07 -8.96
N THR A 44 6.98 -3.87 -8.58
CA THR A 44 6.82 -2.68 -9.42
C THR A 44 7.69 -2.76 -10.68
N ALA A 45 8.91 -3.30 -10.58
CA ALA A 45 9.78 -3.50 -11.74
C ALA A 45 9.15 -4.47 -12.77
N MET A 46 8.48 -5.53 -12.30
CA MET A 46 7.74 -6.45 -13.18
C MET A 46 6.58 -5.77 -13.89
N GLU A 47 5.78 -4.97 -13.17
CA GLU A 47 4.64 -4.26 -13.76
C GLU A 47 5.12 -3.16 -14.72
N GLN A 48 6.15 -2.40 -14.37
CA GLN A 48 6.80 -1.43 -15.26
C GLN A 48 7.29 -2.10 -16.55
N GLY A 49 7.91 -3.28 -16.43
CA GLY A 49 8.38 -4.06 -17.59
C GLY A 49 7.23 -4.52 -18.49
N ARG A 50 6.10 -4.93 -17.90
CA ARG A 50 4.89 -5.31 -18.63
C ARG A 50 4.33 -4.11 -19.42
N ILE A 51 4.22 -2.96 -18.77
CA ILE A 51 3.75 -1.71 -19.39
C ILE A 51 4.67 -1.29 -20.54
N ALA A 52 5.99 -1.25 -20.30
CA ALA A 52 6.98 -0.89 -21.30
C ALA A 52 6.94 -1.83 -22.53
N ALA A 53 6.77 -3.13 -22.31
CA ALA A 53 6.67 -4.11 -23.38
C ALA A 53 5.40 -3.94 -24.22
N LEU A 54 4.24 -3.72 -23.59
CA LEU A 54 2.98 -3.46 -24.30
C LEU A 54 3.06 -2.17 -25.12
N ASP A 55 3.61 -1.10 -24.54
CA ASP A 55 3.78 0.17 -25.23
C ASP A 55 4.73 0.04 -26.43
N ALA A 56 5.86 -0.68 -26.29
CA ALA A 56 6.81 -0.93 -27.36
C ALA A 56 6.19 -1.74 -28.52
N LEU A 57 5.20 -2.57 -28.24
CA LEU A 57 4.47 -3.37 -29.23
C LEU A 57 3.22 -2.66 -29.77
N GLY A 58 2.97 -1.40 -29.37
CA GLY A 58 1.79 -0.64 -29.79
C GLY A 58 0.46 -1.20 -29.27
N GLN A 59 0.50 -1.92 -28.15
CA GLN A 59 -0.69 -2.48 -27.51
C GLN A 59 -1.32 -1.46 -26.54
N GLU A 60 -2.59 -1.67 -26.21
CA GLU A 60 -3.26 -0.87 -25.19
C GLU A 60 -2.63 -1.09 -23.81
N VAL A 61 -2.36 0.01 -23.13
CA VAL A 61 -1.70 0.00 -21.82
C VAL A 61 -2.62 0.64 -20.78
N VAL A 62 -2.86 -0.10 -19.70
CA VAL A 62 -3.47 0.43 -18.48
C VAL A 62 -2.37 0.95 -17.58
N ASP A 63 -2.54 2.17 -17.07
CA ASP A 63 -1.55 2.80 -16.20
C ASP A 63 -1.41 2.05 -14.86
N MET A 64 -0.19 2.02 -14.34
CA MET A 64 0.09 1.45 -13.03
C MET A 64 -0.61 2.29 -11.94
N GLN A 65 -1.28 1.61 -11.02
CA GLN A 65 -1.91 2.27 -9.87
C GLN A 65 -0.86 2.78 -8.88
N ASP A 66 -1.16 3.91 -8.22
CA ASP A 66 -0.28 4.52 -7.21
C ASP A 66 -0.31 3.80 -5.85
N LEU A 67 -1.24 2.85 -5.66
CA LEU A 67 -1.36 2.05 -4.44
C LEU A 67 -0.35 0.90 -4.42
N LEU A 68 0.91 1.23 -4.17
CA LEU A 68 2.01 0.28 -4.15
C LEU A 68 2.18 -0.32 -2.75
N PRO A 69 1.98 -1.64 -2.56
CA PRO A 69 2.25 -2.29 -1.30
C PRO A 69 3.75 -2.46 -1.11
N ILE A 70 4.26 -2.10 0.06
CA ILE A 70 5.66 -2.29 0.44
C ILE A 70 5.73 -3.41 1.46
N GLY A 71 6.53 -4.44 1.16
CA GLY A 71 6.80 -5.56 2.06
C GLY A 71 8.26 -5.57 2.50
N ILE A 72 8.48 -5.72 3.80
CA ILE A 72 9.79 -5.87 4.43
C ILE A 72 9.81 -7.23 5.12
N TYR A 73 10.63 -8.13 4.60
CA TYR A 73 10.68 -9.56 4.99
C TYR A 73 11.61 -9.80 6.18
N THR A 74 11.47 -8.97 7.20
CA THR A 74 12.09 -9.18 8.51
C THR A 74 11.33 -10.23 9.33
N ILE A 75 11.80 -10.55 10.53
CA ILE A 75 11.12 -11.40 11.50
C ILE A 75 10.89 -10.56 12.76
N PRO A 76 9.64 -10.11 13.01
CA PRO A 76 8.42 -10.28 12.21
C PRO A 76 8.43 -9.46 10.90
N GLU A 77 7.56 -9.84 9.94
CA GLU A 77 7.34 -9.11 8.70
C GLU A 77 6.68 -7.75 8.96
N ILE A 78 6.96 -6.78 8.07
CA ILE A 78 6.27 -5.48 8.03
C ILE A 78 5.74 -5.26 6.62
N SER A 79 4.52 -4.79 6.49
CA SER A 79 3.98 -4.39 5.20
C SER A 79 3.01 -3.22 5.35
N PHE A 80 2.98 -2.36 4.33
CA PHE A 80 2.06 -1.22 4.33
C PHE A 80 1.69 -0.81 2.91
N VAL A 81 0.55 -0.13 2.79
CA VAL A 81 0.05 0.47 1.56
C VAL A 81 -0.70 1.76 1.89
N GLY A 82 -0.63 2.73 1.00
CA GLY A 82 -1.27 4.05 1.17
C GLY A 82 -0.44 4.99 2.04
N LYS A 83 -1.11 5.90 2.72
CA LYS A 83 -0.48 6.99 3.48
C LYS A 83 -0.05 6.58 4.88
N THR A 84 0.97 7.26 5.37
CA THR A 84 1.40 7.22 6.76
C THR A 84 0.72 8.32 7.59
N GLU A 85 0.72 8.19 8.91
CA GLU A 85 0.23 9.25 9.81
C GLU A 85 1.03 10.56 9.64
N ALA A 86 2.34 10.47 9.41
CA ALA A 86 3.18 11.64 9.17
C ALA A 86 2.74 12.40 7.91
N GLU A 87 2.57 11.69 6.78
CA GLU A 87 2.11 12.31 5.53
C GLU A 87 0.72 12.95 5.64
N LEU A 88 -0.21 12.31 6.36
CA LEU A 88 -1.55 12.86 6.56
C LEU A 88 -1.52 14.09 7.47
N THR A 89 -0.71 14.06 8.52
CA THR A 89 -0.51 15.18 9.44
C THR A 89 0.13 16.37 8.73
N ASP A 90 1.19 16.14 7.96
CA ASP A 90 1.88 17.18 7.19
C ASP A 90 0.98 17.80 6.11
N ALA A 91 0.09 16.99 5.52
CA ALA A 91 -0.91 17.43 4.55
C ALA A 91 -2.17 18.04 5.20
N ALA A 92 -2.24 18.10 6.53
CA ALA A 92 -3.42 18.55 7.30
C ALA A 92 -4.72 17.81 6.91
N VAL A 93 -4.63 16.53 6.55
CA VAL A 93 -5.79 15.67 6.24
C VAL A 93 -6.32 15.08 7.55
N PRO A 94 -7.58 15.33 7.93
CA PRO A 94 -8.17 14.75 9.14
C PRO A 94 -8.34 13.23 9.01
N TYR A 95 -7.75 12.47 9.91
CA TYR A 95 -7.84 11.00 9.93
C TYR A 95 -8.10 10.46 11.33
N GLU A 96 -8.55 9.22 11.39
CA GLU A 96 -8.67 8.42 12.61
C GLU A 96 -7.90 7.11 12.46
N VAL A 97 -7.40 6.59 13.58
CA VAL A 97 -6.59 5.38 13.62
C VAL A 97 -7.38 4.24 14.22
N GLY A 98 -7.50 3.13 13.49
CA GLY A 98 -8.01 1.87 14.02
C GLY A 98 -6.90 0.84 14.19
N ILE A 99 -6.87 0.13 15.33
CA ILE A 99 -5.83 -0.83 15.67
C ILE A 99 -6.44 -2.16 16.08
N SER A 100 -5.86 -3.24 15.58
CA SER A 100 -6.08 -4.61 16.04
C SER A 100 -4.74 -5.25 16.40
N ARG A 101 -4.64 -5.91 17.55
CA ARG A 101 -3.44 -6.64 17.96
C ARG A 101 -3.67 -8.12 17.83
N TYR A 102 -2.71 -8.87 17.29
CA TYR A 102 -2.84 -10.31 17.09
C TYR A 102 -3.09 -11.08 18.38
N ARG A 103 -2.53 -10.64 19.51
CA ARG A 103 -2.79 -11.23 20.84
C ARG A 103 -4.26 -11.18 21.26
N GLU A 104 -5.06 -10.29 20.65
CA GLU A 104 -6.49 -10.12 20.92
C GLU A 104 -7.35 -11.01 20.01
N LEU A 105 -6.74 -11.62 18.98
CA LEU A 105 -7.38 -12.50 18.02
C LEU A 105 -7.13 -13.96 18.32
N ALA A 106 -8.13 -14.82 18.13
CA ALA A 106 -7.97 -16.26 18.33
C ALA A 106 -6.83 -16.84 17.48
N ARG A 107 -6.72 -16.43 16.21
CA ARG A 107 -5.65 -16.92 15.33
C ARG A 107 -4.26 -16.49 15.83
N GLY A 108 -4.10 -15.25 16.26
CA GLY A 108 -2.84 -14.76 16.82
C GLY A 108 -2.39 -15.57 18.02
N GLN A 109 -3.33 -15.90 18.92
CA GLN A 109 -3.06 -16.77 20.09
C GLN A 109 -2.69 -18.20 19.66
N ILE A 110 -3.40 -18.78 18.69
CA ILE A 110 -3.14 -20.15 18.20
C ILE A 110 -1.72 -20.27 17.61
N ILE A 111 -1.26 -19.27 16.85
CA ILE A 111 0.07 -19.30 16.24
C ILE A 111 1.18 -18.74 17.13
N GLY A 112 0.82 -18.21 18.31
CA GLY A 112 1.78 -17.65 19.26
C GLY A 112 2.36 -16.28 18.88
N ASP A 113 1.73 -15.56 17.94
CA ASP A 113 2.14 -14.19 17.56
C ASP A 113 1.49 -13.18 18.50
N SER A 114 2.23 -12.80 19.57
CA SER A 114 1.78 -11.83 20.57
C SER A 114 2.15 -10.37 20.23
N TYR A 115 3.01 -10.14 19.25
CA TYR A 115 3.53 -8.82 18.88
C TYR A 115 2.83 -8.23 17.65
N GLY A 116 2.25 -9.08 16.81
CA GLY A 116 1.62 -8.67 15.57
C GLY A 116 0.49 -7.67 15.79
N MET A 117 0.34 -6.76 14.81
CA MET A 117 -0.72 -5.76 14.79
C MET A 117 -1.08 -5.35 13.36
N LEU A 118 -2.31 -4.94 13.20
CA LEU A 118 -2.80 -4.25 12.00
C LEU A 118 -3.33 -2.88 12.41
N LYS A 119 -2.92 -1.85 11.67
CA LYS A 119 -3.38 -0.47 11.81
C LYS A 119 -3.97 0.01 10.50
N ILE A 120 -5.13 0.63 10.57
CA ILE A 120 -5.75 1.35 9.45
C ILE A 120 -5.83 2.83 9.74
N LEU A 121 -5.68 3.66 8.71
CA LEU A 121 -5.91 5.09 8.73
C LEU A 121 -7.17 5.37 7.92
N VAL A 122 -8.12 6.10 8.51
CA VAL A 122 -9.45 6.31 7.96
C VAL A 122 -9.74 7.80 7.90
N SER A 123 -10.22 8.29 6.77
CA SER A 123 -10.66 9.68 6.61
C SER A 123 -11.83 10.00 7.56
N GLN A 124 -11.75 11.13 8.27
CA GLN A 124 -12.84 11.61 9.12
C GLN A 124 -14.00 12.18 8.30
N GLU A 125 -13.76 12.57 7.05
CA GLU A 125 -14.77 13.20 6.18
C GLU A 125 -15.66 12.14 5.52
N ASP A 126 -15.07 11.24 4.74
CA ASP A 126 -15.78 10.30 3.88
C ASP A 126 -15.60 8.82 4.28
N ARG A 127 -14.84 8.56 5.35
CA ARG A 127 -14.58 7.22 5.92
C ARG A 127 -13.81 6.26 4.99
N ARG A 128 -13.17 6.76 3.93
CA ARG A 128 -12.29 5.95 3.08
C ARG A 128 -11.04 5.51 3.83
N LEU A 129 -10.52 4.36 3.47
CA LEU A 129 -9.21 3.92 3.93
C LEU A 129 -8.13 4.78 3.24
N LEU A 130 -7.27 5.38 4.05
CA LEU A 130 -6.15 6.21 3.60
C LEU A 130 -4.81 5.47 3.66
N GLY A 131 -4.69 4.48 4.55
CA GLY A 131 -3.50 3.68 4.71
C GLY A 131 -3.75 2.44 5.54
N VAL A 132 -2.94 1.41 5.29
CA VAL A 132 -2.94 0.15 6.02
C VAL A 132 -1.51 -0.23 6.34
N HIS A 133 -1.24 -0.58 7.59
CA HIS A 133 0.08 -0.94 8.10
C HIS A 133 -0.04 -2.22 8.91
N VAL A 134 0.77 -3.21 8.61
CA VAL A 134 0.75 -4.52 9.26
C VAL A 134 2.15 -4.88 9.74
N LEU A 135 2.25 -5.34 10.96
CA LEU A 135 3.45 -5.92 11.56
C LEU A 135 3.08 -7.30 12.10
N GLY A 136 3.86 -8.32 11.81
CA GLY A 136 3.67 -9.67 12.34
C GLY A 136 3.57 -10.74 11.28
N THR A 137 3.24 -11.95 11.69
CA THR A 137 3.09 -13.10 10.79
C THR A 137 2.09 -12.81 9.67
N GLY A 138 2.53 -13.03 8.43
CA GLY A 138 1.70 -12.85 7.24
C GLY A 138 1.37 -11.40 6.90
N ALA A 139 2.14 -10.42 7.39
CA ALA A 139 1.91 -9.00 7.12
C ALA A 139 1.90 -8.70 5.63
N THR A 140 2.80 -9.33 4.87
CA THR A 140 2.95 -9.15 3.42
C THR A 140 1.79 -9.72 2.61
N GLU A 141 1.04 -10.68 3.15
CA GLU A 141 -0.18 -11.21 2.54
C GLU A 141 -1.42 -10.41 2.98
N LEU A 142 -1.51 -10.07 4.27
CA LEU A 142 -2.66 -9.36 4.82
C LEU A 142 -2.84 -7.96 4.25
N VAL A 143 -1.77 -7.27 3.91
CA VAL A 143 -1.82 -5.91 3.33
C VAL A 143 -2.68 -5.83 2.08
N HIS A 144 -2.77 -6.91 1.30
CA HIS A 144 -3.51 -6.95 0.03
C HIS A 144 -5.03 -6.83 0.21
N ILE A 145 -5.59 -7.25 1.35
CA ILE A 145 -7.01 -6.98 1.66
C ILE A 145 -7.25 -5.48 1.70
N GLY A 146 -6.42 -4.74 2.44
CA GLY A 146 -6.52 -3.28 2.51
C GLY A 146 -6.26 -2.60 1.17
N GLN A 147 -5.25 -3.06 0.43
CA GLN A 147 -4.99 -2.57 -0.92
C GLN A 147 -6.20 -2.73 -1.85
N ALA A 148 -6.86 -3.90 -1.83
CA ALA A 148 -8.05 -4.14 -2.65
C ALA A 148 -9.23 -3.23 -2.24
N VAL A 149 -9.43 -3.01 -0.94
CA VAL A 149 -10.47 -2.10 -0.44
C VAL A 149 -10.16 -0.66 -0.87
N MET A 150 -8.93 -0.20 -0.70
CA MET A 150 -8.50 1.14 -1.11
C MET A 150 -8.58 1.35 -2.63
N GLY A 151 -8.16 0.37 -3.41
CA GLY A 151 -8.17 0.42 -4.88
C GLY A 151 -9.59 0.45 -5.49
N ASN A 152 -10.60 0.11 -4.69
CA ASN A 152 -12.00 0.21 -5.06
C ASN A 152 -12.74 1.34 -4.31
N ASP A 153 -12.03 2.35 -3.84
CA ASP A 153 -12.59 3.47 -3.07
C ASP A 153 -13.40 3.02 -1.84
N GLY A 154 -13.04 1.87 -1.29
CA GLY A 154 -13.76 1.25 -0.19
C GLY A 154 -13.64 2.03 1.10
N THR A 155 -14.72 2.00 1.88
CA THR A 155 -14.83 2.73 3.14
C THR A 155 -14.74 1.78 4.34
N LEU A 156 -14.63 2.37 5.51
CA LEU A 156 -14.71 1.68 6.80
C LEU A 156 -15.98 0.82 6.92
N ASP A 157 -17.07 1.23 6.28
CA ASP A 157 -18.37 0.54 6.34
C ASP A 157 -18.31 -0.86 5.71
N TYR A 158 -17.51 -1.03 4.64
CA TYR A 158 -17.26 -2.36 4.08
C TYR A 158 -16.62 -3.29 5.12
N LEU A 159 -15.56 -2.85 5.78
CA LEU A 159 -14.83 -3.66 6.76
C LEU A 159 -15.68 -3.97 8.01
N THR A 160 -16.48 -3.02 8.47
CA THR A 160 -17.40 -3.23 9.61
C THR A 160 -18.57 -4.13 9.25
N GLY A 161 -19.03 -4.12 7.99
CA GLY A 161 -20.14 -4.97 7.51
C GLY A 161 -19.70 -6.36 7.05
N ALA A 162 -18.46 -6.52 6.56
CA ALA A 162 -17.95 -7.79 6.03
C ALA A 162 -17.88 -8.89 7.10
N VAL A 163 -18.09 -10.13 6.67
CA VAL A 163 -17.86 -11.32 7.49
C VAL A 163 -16.51 -11.93 7.09
N PHE A 164 -15.61 -12.02 8.06
CA PHE A 164 -14.31 -12.67 7.88
C PHE A 164 -14.34 -14.09 8.44
N ASN A 165 -13.62 -15.01 7.82
CA ASN A 165 -13.49 -16.36 8.35
C ASN A 165 -12.83 -16.35 9.74
N TYR A 166 -13.29 -17.19 10.62
CA TYR A 166 -12.81 -17.36 12.00
C TYR A 166 -12.30 -18.79 12.24
N PRO A 167 -11.12 -19.02 12.84
CA PRO A 167 -10.13 -18.02 13.25
C PRO A 167 -9.15 -17.70 12.11
N THR A 168 -8.96 -16.43 11.78
CA THR A 168 -7.98 -15.96 10.81
C THR A 168 -7.31 -14.65 11.25
N LEU A 169 -6.13 -14.33 10.68
CA LEU A 169 -5.53 -13.01 10.88
C LEU A 169 -6.26 -11.91 10.08
N ALA A 170 -7.00 -12.25 9.02
CA ALA A 170 -7.82 -11.31 8.27
C ALA A 170 -8.89 -10.63 9.13
N GLU A 171 -9.33 -11.29 10.22
CA GLU A 171 -10.24 -10.73 11.22
C GLU A 171 -9.70 -9.42 11.84
N SER A 172 -8.38 -9.22 11.82
CA SER A 172 -7.75 -7.96 12.28
C SER A 172 -8.32 -6.72 11.59
N TYR A 173 -8.72 -6.83 10.33
CA TYR A 173 -9.40 -5.73 9.63
C TYR A 173 -10.73 -5.35 10.26
N LYS A 174 -11.54 -6.34 10.64
CA LYS A 174 -12.81 -6.11 11.33
C LYS A 174 -12.61 -5.41 12.68
N VAL A 175 -11.67 -5.91 13.46
CA VAL A 175 -11.37 -5.37 14.79
C VAL A 175 -10.83 -3.94 14.70
N ALA A 176 -9.86 -3.69 13.80
CA ALA A 176 -9.34 -2.34 13.57
C ALA A 176 -10.42 -1.39 13.04
N ALA A 177 -11.31 -1.88 12.17
CA ALA A 177 -12.40 -1.08 11.64
C ALA A 177 -13.41 -0.70 12.72
N LEU A 178 -13.75 -1.60 13.63
CA LEU A 178 -14.64 -1.31 14.78
C LEU A 178 -13.99 -0.34 15.75
N ASP A 179 -12.68 -0.43 16.00
CA ASP A 179 -11.93 0.52 16.83
C ASP A 179 -11.99 1.94 16.23
N ALA A 180 -11.69 2.11 14.93
CA ALA A 180 -11.80 3.40 14.24
C ALA A 180 -13.25 3.91 14.24
N HIS A 181 -14.23 3.04 13.98
CA HIS A 181 -15.65 3.41 13.98
C HIS A 181 -16.10 4.01 15.32
N ASN A 182 -15.72 3.35 16.43
CA ASN A 182 -16.08 3.80 17.76
C ASN A 182 -15.48 5.19 18.07
N LYS A 183 -14.22 5.42 17.67
CA LYS A 183 -13.54 6.71 17.84
C LYS A 183 -14.21 7.81 17.02
N LEU A 184 -14.49 7.56 15.73
CA LEU A 184 -15.21 8.51 14.88
C LEU A 184 -16.59 8.85 15.41
N HIS A 185 -17.31 7.86 15.95
CA HIS A 185 -18.61 8.09 16.56
C HIS A 185 -18.51 8.96 17.83
N ALA A 186 -17.49 8.74 18.66
CA ALA A 186 -17.25 9.55 19.86
C ALA A 186 -16.93 11.01 19.50
N ILE A 187 -16.09 11.25 18.49
CA ILE A 187 -15.77 12.60 18.00
C ILE A 187 -17.03 13.34 17.55
N ARG A 188 -17.88 12.69 16.74
CA ARG A 188 -19.14 13.31 16.26
C ARG A 188 -20.10 13.68 17.40
N ARG A 189 -20.17 12.87 18.46
CA ARG A 189 -20.99 13.16 19.65
C ARG A 189 -20.49 14.33 20.47
N LEU A 190 -19.19 14.64 20.41
CA LEU A 190 -18.60 15.77 21.13
C LEU A 190 -18.68 17.08 20.33
N ALA A 191 -18.83 16.98 19.02
CA ALA A 191 -18.90 18.13 18.10
C ALA A 191 -20.33 18.64 17.85
N GLY A 192 -21.37 17.90 18.23
CA GLY A 192 -22.81 18.28 18.13
C GLY A 192 -23.49 18.39 19.46
#